data_2ba55e31d8a3cd3fe3d05f0f966d59c5
#
_entry.id   2ba55e31d8a3cd3fe3d05f0f966d59c5
#
_cell.length_a   1.000
_cell.length_b   1.000
_cell.length_c   1.000
_cell.angle_alpha   90.00
_cell.angle_beta   90.00
_cell.angle_gamma   90.00
#
_symmetry.space_group_name_H-M   'P 1'
#
loop_
_entity.id
_entity.type
_entity.pdbx_description
1 polymer ?
#
loop_
_entity_poly.entity_id
_entity_poly.type
_entity_poly.pdbx_seq_one_letter_code
_entity_poly.pdbx_strand_id
1 'polypeptide(L)'
;MILQALTDYYRRKAEAAGPGQAALAPAGFEHKEIPFVLELDHAGQLVNLINTQQPVGKKLRARSYQVPQGVKKTSGVAANLLWDTVEYVLGIDTKGKPERVAQQHAAFVARLDELPADDAGVRAVRAFLADIPWDTLHAHPDWETLLTVNPVITFQLQDDFGELVCARPAILAHLRGSPASTDSSAQGICLVSGETQPIARLHPAIKGVWGAQTSGANIVSFNQRAFESYGKEGRQGENAPV
;
A
#
# COMPACT_ATOMS: atom_id res chain seq x y z
N MET A 1 -2.12 -20.29 21.75
CA MET A 1 -1.76 -18.88 22.02
C MET A 1 -2.52 -17.99 21.06
N ILE A 2 -2.74 -16.67 21.38
CA ILE A 2 -3.63 -15.78 20.59
C ILE A 2 -3.19 -15.63 19.14
N LEU A 3 -1.89 -15.44 18.87
CA LEU A 3 -1.38 -15.25 17.50
C LEU A 3 -1.58 -16.50 16.65
N GLN A 4 -1.35 -17.67 17.19
CA GLN A 4 -1.62 -18.94 16.50
C GLN A 4 -3.11 -19.10 16.18
N ALA A 5 -3.97 -18.83 17.15
CA ALA A 5 -5.42 -18.89 16.94
C ALA A 5 -5.91 -17.89 15.88
N LEU A 6 -5.31 -16.70 15.82
CA LEU A 6 -5.60 -15.69 14.77
C LEU A 6 -5.11 -16.14 13.40
N THR A 7 -3.92 -16.77 13.33
CA THR A 7 -3.39 -17.34 12.09
C THR A 7 -4.28 -18.47 11.57
N ASP A 8 -4.73 -19.38 12.43
CA ASP A 8 -5.64 -20.46 12.07
C ASP A 8 -7.02 -19.93 11.66
N TYR A 9 -7.50 -18.87 12.33
CA TYR A 9 -8.74 -18.19 11.95
C TYR A 9 -8.63 -17.54 10.57
N TYR A 10 -7.51 -16.84 10.29
CA TYR A 10 -7.23 -16.25 9.00
C TYR A 10 -7.22 -17.30 7.88
N ARG A 11 -6.50 -18.42 8.06
CA ARG A 11 -6.44 -19.51 7.09
C ARG A 11 -7.84 -20.05 6.77
N ARG A 12 -8.62 -20.38 7.80
CA ARG A 12 -10.01 -20.86 7.61
C ARG A 12 -10.89 -19.85 6.87
N LYS A 13 -10.73 -18.55 7.16
CA LYS A 13 -11.50 -17.50 6.47
C LYS A 13 -11.07 -17.30 5.03
N ALA A 14 -9.78 -17.40 4.75
CA ALA A 14 -9.23 -17.31 3.40
C ALA A 14 -9.69 -18.50 2.53
N GLU A 15 -9.74 -19.71 3.09
CA GLU A 15 -10.19 -20.94 2.43
C GLU A 15 -11.73 -20.97 2.24
N ALA A 16 -12.49 -20.42 3.19
CA ALA A 16 -13.95 -20.43 3.19
C ALA A 16 -14.60 -19.33 2.35
N ALA A 17 -13.80 -18.41 1.74
CA ALA A 17 -14.33 -17.35 0.90
C ALA A 17 -14.94 -17.92 -0.38
N GLY A 18 -16.27 -18.09 -0.36
CA GLY A 18 -17.05 -18.53 -1.52
C GLY A 18 -17.28 -17.40 -2.53
N PRO A 19 -17.83 -17.73 -3.73
CA PRO A 19 -18.19 -16.73 -4.72
C PRO A 19 -19.11 -15.67 -4.12
N GLY A 20 -18.71 -14.38 -4.21
CA GLY A 20 -19.49 -13.24 -3.72
C GLY A 20 -19.20 -12.80 -2.28
N GLN A 21 -18.37 -13.49 -1.53
CA GLN A 21 -17.83 -12.97 -0.26
C GLN A 21 -16.53 -12.20 -0.54
N ALA A 22 -16.36 -11.04 0.10
CA ALA A 22 -15.11 -10.32 0.04
C ALA A 22 -14.00 -11.20 0.65
N ALA A 23 -13.14 -11.74 -0.21
CA ALA A 23 -12.01 -12.54 0.23
C ALA A 23 -11.11 -11.67 1.13
N LEU A 24 -10.52 -12.27 2.15
CA LEU A 24 -9.48 -11.59 2.91
C LEU A 24 -8.31 -11.28 1.99
N ALA A 25 -7.74 -10.08 2.13
CA ALA A 25 -6.54 -9.75 1.38
C ALA A 25 -5.41 -10.73 1.76
N PRO A 26 -4.65 -11.26 0.79
CA PRO A 26 -3.50 -12.11 1.06
C PRO A 26 -2.44 -11.39 1.91
N ALA A 27 -1.54 -12.14 2.53
CA ALA A 27 -0.39 -11.55 3.23
C ALA A 27 0.38 -10.60 2.30
N GLY A 28 0.75 -9.42 2.80
CA GLY A 28 1.39 -8.37 2.02
C GLY A 28 0.44 -7.49 1.19
N PHE A 29 -0.89 -7.71 1.28
CA PHE A 29 -1.91 -6.92 0.61
C PHE A 29 -2.96 -6.40 1.58
N GLU A 30 -3.68 -5.35 1.17
CA GLU A 30 -4.83 -4.81 1.90
C GLU A 30 -5.95 -4.42 0.94
N HIS A 31 -7.18 -4.32 1.45
CA HIS A 31 -8.29 -3.70 0.74
C HIS A 31 -8.28 -2.21 0.99
N LYS A 32 -8.29 -1.41 -0.08
CA LYS A 32 -8.23 0.04 -0.02
C LYS A 32 -9.29 0.67 -0.90
N GLU A 33 -10.09 1.60 -0.35
CA GLU A 33 -10.93 2.48 -1.15
C GLU A 33 -10.02 3.47 -1.91
N ILE A 34 -10.12 3.48 -3.23
CA ILE A 34 -9.32 4.34 -4.11
C ILE A 34 -10.25 5.22 -4.94
N PRO A 35 -10.34 6.50 -4.62
CA PRO A 35 -11.23 7.45 -5.30
C PRO A 35 -10.95 7.65 -6.79
N PHE A 36 -9.68 7.64 -7.19
CA PHE A 36 -9.29 7.93 -8.56
C PHE A 36 -8.29 6.92 -9.11
N VAL A 37 -8.45 6.56 -10.38
CA VAL A 37 -7.54 5.68 -11.11
C VAL A 37 -7.08 6.38 -12.37
N LEU A 38 -5.76 6.50 -12.56
CA LEU A 38 -5.13 6.98 -13.78
C LEU A 38 -5.09 5.82 -14.79
N GLU A 39 -5.87 5.95 -15.85
CA GLU A 39 -5.88 4.99 -16.95
C GLU A 39 -4.85 5.41 -17.98
N LEU A 40 -3.88 4.53 -18.23
CA LEU A 40 -2.76 4.77 -19.13
C LEU A 40 -2.83 3.85 -20.34
N ASP A 41 -2.31 4.29 -21.46
CA ASP A 41 -1.95 3.41 -22.56
C ASP A 41 -0.57 2.75 -22.31
N HIS A 42 -0.16 1.86 -23.21
CA HIS A 42 1.14 1.18 -23.11
C HIS A 42 2.36 2.09 -23.28
N ALA A 43 2.18 3.28 -23.87
CA ALA A 43 3.22 4.30 -23.99
C ALA A 43 3.31 5.20 -22.75
N GLY A 44 2.38 5.04 -21.79
CA GLY A 44 2.31 5.86 -20.58
C GLY A 44 1.53 7.17 -20.77
N GLN A 45 0.79 7.32 -21.88
CA GLN A 45 -0.06 8.49 -22.07
C GLN A 45 -1.34 8.33 -21.22
N LEU A 46 -1.78 9.44 -20.62
CA LEU A 46 -3.03 9.46 -19.88
C LEU A 46 -4.22 9.36 -20.83
N VAL A 47 -4.96 8.28 -20.73
CA VAL A 47 -6.20 8.04 -21.48
C VAL A 47 -7.38 8.66 -20.74
N ASN A 48 -7.45 8.43 -19.42
CA ASN A 48 -8.56 8.90 -18.59
C ASN A 48 -8.15 9.02 -17.13
N LEU A 49 -8.88 9.85 -16.37
CA LEU A 49 -8.87 9.89 -14.92
C LEU A 49 -10.22 9.37 -14.43
N ILE A 50 -10.27 8.14 -13.99
CA ILE A 50 -11.49 7.46 -13.60
C ILE A 50 -11.84 7.82 -12.16
N ASN A 51 -13.00 8.44 -11.95
CA ASN A 51 -13.59 8.65 -10.64
C ASN A 51 -14.40 7.40 -10.25
N THR A 52 -13.98 6.71 -9.21
CA THR A 52 -14.61 5.47 -8.73
C THR A 52 -15.65 5.72 -7.64
N GLN A 53 -15.84 6.98 -7.24
CA GLN A 53 -16.72 7.35 -6.14
C GLN A 53 -18.19 7.24 -6.55
N GLN A 54 -18.98 6.65 -5.67
CA GLN A 54 -20.42 6.54 -5.82
C GLN A 54 -21.13 7.00 -4.55
N PRO A 55 -22.32 7.61 -4.65
CA PRO A 55 -23.09 7.99 -3.49
C PRO A 55 -23.65 6.75 -2.78
N VAL A 56 -23.33 6.59 -1.50
CA VAL A 56 -23.87 5.55 -0.62
C VAL A 56 -24.52 6.26 0.57
N GLY A 57 -25.83 6.43 0.52
CA GLY A 57 -26.57 7.26 1.46
C GLY A 57 -26.14 8.72 1.36
N LYS A 58 -25.64 9.28 2.46
CA LYS A 58 -25.17 10.69 2.54
C LYS A 58 -23.66 10.85 2.29
N LYS A 59 -22.94 9.78 1.99
CA LYS A 59 -21.48 9.79 1.81
C LYS A 59 -21.10 9.31 0.43
N LEU A 60 -20.01 9.83 -0.10
CA LEU A 60 -19.33 9.25 -1.23
C LEU A 60 -18.45 8.08 -0.74
N ARG A 61 -18.52 6.95 -1.44
CA ARG A 61 -17.67 5.79 -1.21
C ARG A 61 -16.95 5.47 -2.50
N ALA A 62 -15.65 5.27 -2.40
CA ALA A 62 -14.84 4.83 -3.51
C ALA A 62 -14.88 3.30 -3.65
N ARG A 63 -14.63 2.82 -4.87
CA ARG A 63 -14.46 1.40 -5.10
C ARG A 63 -13.28 0.86 -4.31
N SER A 64 -13.46 -0.29 -3.68
CA SER A 64 -12.42 -0.99 -2.93
C SER A 64 -11.63 -1.91 -3.86
N TYR A 65 -10.31 -1.80 -3.80
CA TYR A 65 -9.37 -2.63 -4.56
C TYR A 65 -8.41 -3.34 -3.61
N GLN A 66 -7.93 -4.50 -4.04
CA GLN A 66 -6.80 -5.16 -3.40
C GLN A 66 -5.50 -4.52 -3.89
N VAL A 67 -4.71 -3.99 -2.96
CA VAL A 67 -3.45 -3.31 -3.26
C VAL A 67 -2.33 -3.84 -2.36
N PRO A 68 -1.06 -3.66 -2.72
CA PRO A 68 0.05 -3.94 -1.82
C PRO A 68 -0.13 -3.20 -0.49
N GLN A 69 0.22 -3.85 0.61
CA GLN A 69 0.04 -3.29 1.95
C GLN A 69 0.73 -1.95 2.09
N GLY A 70 0.00 -0.96 2.61
CA GLY A 70 0.53 0.38 2.83
C GLY A 70 1.61 0.42 3.89
N VAL A 71 2.66 1.21 3.63
CA VAL A 71 3.74 1.44 4.59
C VAL A 71 3.29 2.29 5.77
N LYS A 72 3.80 2.00 6.96
CA LYS A 72 3.52 2.79 8.15
C LYS A 72 4.28 4.12 8.08
N LYS A 73 3.56 5.20 7.79
CA LYS A 73 4.11 6.57 7.74
C LYS A 73 4.16 7.13 9.17
N THR A 74 5.33 7.20 9.78
CA THR A 74 5.52 7.81 11.11
C THR A 74 6.10 9.22 11.01
N SER A 75 7.40 9.40 11.10
CA SER A 75 8.06 10.71 11.04
C SER A 75 8.80 10.99 9.73
N GLY A 76 9.06 9.96 8.93
CA GLY A 76 9.79 10.05 7.66
C GLY A 76 8.89 10.16 6.45
N VAL A 77 9.52 10.21 5.28
CA VAL A 77 8.89 10.05 3.97
C VAL A 77 8.96 8.57 3.59
N ALA A 78 7.81 7.95 3.37
CA ALA A 78 7.70 6.57 2.91
C ALA A 78 6.51 6.46 1.94
N ALA A 79 6.75 5.94 0.74
CA ALA A 79 5.74 5.80 -0.29
C ALA A 79 5.15 4.39 -0.32
N ASN A 80 3.87 4.27 -0.61
CA ASN A 80 3.25 3.00 -0.95
C ASN A 80 3.66 2.57 -2.36
N LEU A 81 3.48 1.31 -2.69
CA LEU A 81 3.86 0.76 -3.98
C LEU A 81 2.70 0.81 -4.98
N LEU A 82 2.83 1.58 -6.06
CA LEU A 82 1.85 1.77 -7.13
C LEU A 82 0.52 2.43 -6.71
N TRP A 83 0.41 2.92 -5.50
CA TRP A 83 -0.74 3.70 -5.03
C TRP A 83 -0.34 4.60 -3.87
N ASP A 84 -0.79 5.84 -3.86
CA ASP A 84 -0.61 6.77 -2.72
C ASP A 84 -1.50 8.01 -2.92
N THR A 85 -1.35 9.02 -2.09
CA THR A 85 -2.03 10.30 -2.28
C THR A 85 -1.44 11.07 -3.46
N VAL A 86 -2.20 12.05 -3.96
CA VAL A 86 -1.81 12.94 -5.07
C VAL A 86 -0.43 13.58 -4.85
N GLU A 87 -0.12 13.99 -3.60
CA GLU A 87 1.19 14.56 -3.25
C GLU A 87 2.35 13.59 -3.55
N TYR A 88 2.17 12.30 -3.30
CA TYR A 88 3.17 11.27 -3.59
C TYR A 88 3.23 10.91 -5.08
N VAL A 89 2.07 10.70 -5.69
CA VAL A 89 2.00 10.16 -7.05
C VAL A 89 2.29 11.23 -8.10
N LEU A 90 1.69 12.42 -7.97
CA LEU A 90 1.84 13.50 -8.96
C LEU A 90 2.80 14.61 -8.51
N GLY A 91 3.24 14.61 -7.26
CA GLY A 91 4.14 15.66 -6.78
C GLY A 91 3.47 17.04 -6.64
N ILE A 92 2.15 17.08 -6.45
CA ILE A 92 1.39 18.33 -6.33
C ILE A 92 1.31 18.74 -4.87
N ASP A 93 1.74 19.95 -4.56
CA ASP A 93 1.65 20.48 -3.20
C ASP A 93 0.24 20.99 -2.91
N THR A 94 -0.47 20.27 -2.04
CA THR A 94 -1.83 20.60 -1.59
C THR A 94 -1.84 21.34 -0.24
N LYS A 95 -0.69 21.51 0.41
CA LYS A 95 -0.60 22.01 1.81
C LYS A 95 0.43 23.10 2.05
N GLY A 96 1.06 23.63 1.00
CA GLY A 96 2.11 24.65 1.12
C GLY A 96 3.43 24.10 1.69
N LYS A 97 3.81 22.86 1.31
CA LYS A 97 5.06 22.19 1.74
C LYS A 97 5.82 21.60 0.55
N PRO A 98 6.27 22.42 -0.41
CA PRO A 98 6.80 21.96 -1.68
C PRO A 98 8.05 21.04 -1.53
N GLU A 99 8.96 21.35 -0.61
CA GLU A 99 10.15 20.54 -0.37
C GLU A 99 9.78 19.11 0.10
N ARG A 100 8.78 19.02 0.99
CA ARG A 100 8.31 17.72 1.48
C ARG A 100 7.61 16.93 0.36
N VAL A 101 6.81 17.59 -0.45
CA VAL A 101 6.12 16.96 -1.58
C VAL A 101 7.12 16.47 -2.62
N ALA A 102 8.17 17.23 -2.92
CA ALA A 102 9.25 16.78 -3.80
C ALA A 102 9.92 15.50 -3.27
N GLN A 103 10.19 15.41 -1.96
CA GLN A 103 10.74 14.21 -1.33
C GLN A 103 9.74 13.04 -1.39
N GLN A 104 8.45 13.31 -1.18
CA GLN A 104 7.39 12.29 -1.26
C GLN A 104 7.27 11.71 -2.66
N HIS A 105 7.24 12.56 -3.67
CA HIS A 105 7.18 12.15 -5.07
C HIS A 105 8.43 11.37 -5.49
N ALA A 106 9.62 11.84 -5.15
CA ALA A 106 10.87 11.13 -5.41
C ALA A 106 10.87 9.73 -4.74
N ALA A 107 10.38 9.63 -3.50
CA ALA A 107 10.26 8.34 -2.82
C ALA A 107 9.25 7.41 -3.51
N PHE A 108 8.16 7.93 -4.07
CA PHE A 108 7.19 7.14 -4.82
C PHE A 108 7.80 6.61 -6.13
N VAL A 109 8.47 7.47 -6.88
CA VAL A 109 9.16 7.07 -8.14
C VAL A 109 10.23 6.01 -7.87
N ALA A 110 11.04 6.19 -6.82
CA ALA A 110 12.09 5.23 -6.45
C ALA A 110 11.53 3.83 -6.12
N ARG A 111 10.29 3.74 -5.57
CA ARG A 111 9.65 2.44 -5.31
C ARG A 111 9.38 1.63 -6.58
N LEU A 112 9.26 2.26 -7.73
CA LEU A 112 9.07 1.54 -8.99
C LEU A 112 10.30 0.72 -9.40
N ASP A 113 11.50 1.09 -8.90
CA ASP A 113 12.73 0.36 -9.18
C ASP A 113 12.77 -1.02 -8.51
N GLU A 114 11.91 -1.26 -7.53
CA GLU A 114 11.71 -2.56 -6.89
C GLU A 114 10.92 -3.54 -7.77
N LEU A 115 10.29 -3.07 -8.85
CA LEU A 115 9.36 -3.83 -9.67
C LEU A 115 10.01 -4.37 -10.96
N PRO A 116 9.48 -5.48 -11.55
CA PRO A 116 9.95 -6.01 -12.81
C PRO A 116 9.91 -4.95 -13.92
N ALA A 117 11.06 -4.58 -14.45
CA ALA A 117 11.19 -3.51 -15.44
C ALA A 117 10.58 -3.85 -16.81
N ASP A 118 10.38 -5.13 -17.08
CA ASP A 118 9.80 -5.68 -18.32
C ASP A 118 8.26 -5.75 -18.30
N ASP A 119 7.62 -5.55 -17.13
CA ASP A 119 6.15 -5.47 -17.06
C ASP A 119 5.63 -4.23 -17.79
N ALA A 120 4.60 -4.42 -18.63
CA ALA A 120 4.05 -3.36 -19.46
C ALA A 120 3.41 -2.23 -18.61
N GLY A 121 2.73 -2.60 -17.50
CA GLY A 121 2.12 -1.62 -16.59
C GLY A 121 3.18 -0.79 -15.86
N VAL A 122 4.26 -1.41 -15.39
CA VAL A 122 5.38 -0.69 -14.75
C VAL A 122 6.04 0.28 -15.72
N ARG A 123 6.26 -0.16 -16.98
CA ARG A 123 6.82 0.73 -18.02
C ARG A 123 5.91 1.93 -18.29
N ALA A 124 4.61 1.69 -18.44
CA ALA A 124 3.63 2.76 -18.67
C ALA A 124 3.60 3.77 -17.52
N VAL A 125 3.59 3.28 -16.26
CA VAL A 125 3.64 4.16 -15.07
C VAL A 125 4.93 4.96 -15.02
N ARG A 126 6.08 4.36 -15.31
CA ARG A 126 7.37 5.09 -15.37
C ARG A 126 7.37 6.16 -16.46
N ALA A 127 6.88 5.85 -17.65
CA ALA A 127 6.79 6.80 -18.75
C ALA A 127 5.85 7.97 -18.40
N PHE A 128 4.69 7.69 -17.84
CA PHE A 128 3.76 8.71 -17.35
C PHE A 128 4.39 9.64 -16.30
N LEU A 129 5.08 9.08 -15.30
CA LEU A 129 5.69 9.89 -14.24
C LEU A 129 6.91 10.68 -14.71
N ALA A 130 7.57 10.25 -15.78
CA ALA A 130 8.66 11.00 -16.39
C ALA A 130 8.19 12.24 -17.18
N ASP A 131 6.96 12.19 -17.71
CA ASP A 131 6.37 13.29 -18.50
C ASP A 131 4.86 13.38 -18.24
N ILE A 132 4.52 13.96 -17.09
CA ILE A 132 3.11 14.08 -16.66
C ILE A 132 2.39 15.09 -17.55
N PRO A 133 1.27 14.71 -18.21
CA PRO A 133 0.52 15.60 -19.11
C PRO A 133 -0.34 16.61 -18.32
N TRP A 134 0.31 17.64 -17.79
CA TRP A 134 -0.31 18.63 -16.91
C TRP A 134 -1.52 19.34 -17.54
N ASP A 135 -1.44 19.68 -18.82
CA ASP A 135 -2.54 20.37 -19.50
C ASP A 135 -3.81 19.50 -19.53
N THR A 136 -3.65 18.20 -19.78
CA THR A 136 -4.76 17.22 -19.76
C THR A 136 -5.35 17.06 -18.36
N LEU A 137 -4.51 16.97 -17.35
CA LEU A 137 -4.95 16.85 -15.95
C LEU A 137 -5.65 18.12 -15.47
N HIS A 138 -5.11 19.30 -15.80
CA HIS A 138 -5.70 20.60 -15.43
C HIS A 138 -7.08 20.81 -16.07
N ALA A 139 -7.28 20.31 -17.28
CA ALA A 139 -8.55 20.39 -17.98
C ALA A 139 -9.60 19.38 -17.47
N HIS A 140 -9.20 18.41 -16.62
CA HIS A 140 -10.12 17.38 -16.15
C HIS A 140 -11.12 17.93 -15.12
N PRO A 141 -12.43 17.57 -15.20
CA PRO A 141 -13.47 18.07 -14.28
C PRO A 141 -13.18 17.82 -12.80
N ASP A 142 -12.52 16.71 -12.47
CA ASP A 142 -12.17 16.34 -11.09
C ASP A 142 -10.85 16.96 -10.59
N TRP A 143 -10.19 17.83 -11.38
CA TRP A 143 -8.91 18.43 -11.02
C TRP A 143 -8.94 19.15 -9.68
N GLU A 144 -9.92 20.00 -9.45
CA GLU A 144 -10.09 20.72 -8.18
C GLU A 144 -10.27 19.77 -6.98
N THR A 145 -10.88 18.61 -7.19
CA THR A 145 -11.02 17.57 -6.15
C THR A 145 -9.68 16.97 -5.80
N LEU A 146 -8.81 16.73 -6.78
CA LEU A 146 -7.45 16.23 -6.53
C LEU A 146 -6.66 17.21 -5.66
N LEU A 147 -6.76 18.50 -5.92
CA LEU A 147 -6.04 19.56 -5.19
C LEU A 147 -6.56 19.74 -3.76
N THR A 148 -7.88 19.74 -3.58
CA THR A 148 -8.51 20.10 -2.29
C THR A 148 -8.56 18.93 -1.30
N VAL A 149 -8.73 17.70 -1.79
CA VAL A 149 -8.93 16.51 -0.96
C VAL A 149 -7.64 15.71 -0.79
N ASN A 150 -6.66 15.85 -1.70
CA ASN A 150 -5.45 15.01 -1.74
C ASN A 150 -5.81 13.51 -1.66
N PRO A 151 -6.68 13.01 -2.55
CA PRO A 151 -7.18 11.64 -2.48
C PRO A 151 -6.08 10.64 -2.80
N VAL A 152 -6.36 9.37 -2.47
CA VAL A 152 -5.55 8.24 -2.93
C VAL A 152 -5.83 7.99 -4.40
N ILE A 153 -4.77 7.78 -5.17
CA ILE A 153 -4.82 7.46 -6.60
C ILE A 153 -3.93 6.25 -6.90
N THR A 154 -4.23 5.57 -8.01
CA THR A 154 -3.48 4.41 -8.51
C THR A 154 -3.54 4.37 -10.04
N PHE A 155 -3.04 3.30 -10.66
CA PHE A 155 -2.92 3.16 -12.10
C PHE A 155 -3.58 1.88 -12.61
N GLN A 156 -4.13 1.96 -13.83
CA GLN A 156 -4.51 0.82 -14.65
C GLN A 156 -4.06 1.02 -16.09
N LEU A 157 -3.87 -0.06 -16.84
CA LEU A 157 -3.78 0.01 -18.30
C LEU A 157 -5.17 -0.06 -18.91
N GLN A 158 -5.38 0.66 -20.03
CA GLN A 158 -6.67 0.69 -20.73
C GLN A 158 -7.17 -0.69 -21.15
N ASP A 159 -6.24 -1.63 -21.45
CA ASP A 159 -6.56 -2.98 -21.92
C ASP A 159 -6.71 -4.01 -20.78
N ASP A 160 -6.44 -3.62 -19.54
CA ASP A 160 -6.54 -4.51 -18.38
C ASP A 160 -7.97 -4.56 -17.77
N PHE A 161 -8.97 -3.97 -18.46
CA PHE A 161 -10.40 -4.04 -18.12
C PHE A 161 -10.73 -3.76 -16.63
N GLY A 162 -10.08 -2.76 -16.05
CA GLY A 162 -10.31 -2.36 -14.66
C GLY A 162 -9.45 -3.10 -13.63
N GLU A 163 -8.48 -3.91 -14.08
CA GLU A 163 -7.44 -4.46 -13.22
C GLU A 163 -6.35 -3.40 -13.01
N LEU A 164 -5.98 -3.21 -11.74
CA LEU A 164 -4.92 -2.24 -11.40
C LEU A 164 -3.54 -2.78 -11.80
N VAL A 165 -2.62 -1.88 -12.14
CA VAL A 165 -1.23 -2.24 -12.43
C VAL A 165 -0.60 -3.06 -11.30
N CYS A 166 -0.90 -2.73 -10.03
CA CYS A 166 -0.41 -3.50 -8.88
C CYS A 166 -0.98 -4.92 -8.75
N ALA A 167 -2.04 -5.25 -9.47
CA ALA A 167 -2.68 -6.57 -9.48
C ALA A 167 -2.21 -7.46 -10.64
N ARG A 168 -1.38 -6.95 -11.56
CA ARG A 168 -0.86 -7.71 -12.70
C ARG A 168 -0.07 -8.94 -12.24
N PRO A 169 -0.19 -10.09 -12.95
CA PRO A 169 0.41 -11.36 -12.52
C PRO A 169 1.91 -11.30 -12.24
N ALA A 170 2.69 -10.59 -13.07
CA ALA A 170 4.13 -10.44 -12.88
C ALA A 170 4.47 -9.70 -11.59
N ILE A 171 3.71 -8.65 -11.27
CA ILE A 171 3.88 -7.86 -10.05
C ILE A 171 3.47 -8.67 -8.82
N LEU A 172 2.33 -9.39 -8.89
CA LEU A 172 1.90 -10.27 -7.81
C LEU A 172 2.90 -11.39 -7.53
N ALA A 173 3.47 -11.99 -8.58
CA ALA A 173 4.50 -13.02 -8.45
C ALA A 173 5.77 -12.45 -7.80
N HIS A 174 6.21 -11.27 -8.23
CA HIS A 174 7.35 -10.57 -7.65
C HIS A 174 7.14 -10.26 -6.16
N LEU A 175 6.00 -9.69 -5.79
CA LEU A 175 5.67 -9.34 -4.40
C LEU A 175 5.53 -10.56 -3.49
N ARG A 176 5.03 -11.69 -3.99
CA ARG A 176 4.96 -12.94 -3.24
C ARG A 176 6.33 -13.62 -3.08
N GLY A 177 7.22 -13.46 -4.05
CA GLY A 177 8.57 -14.00 -4.04
C GLY A 177 9.59 -13.12 -3.31
N SER A 178 9.30 -11.83 -3.16
CA SER A 178 10.14 -10.92 -2.38
C SER A 178 9.78 -11.06 -0.90
N PRO A 179 10.74 -11.35 -0.01
CA PRO A 179 10.48 -11.22 1.41
C PRO A 179 10.00 -9.78 1.64
N ALA A 180 8.88 -9.64 2.37
CA ALA A 180 8.41 -8.32 2.78
C ALA A 180 9.62 -7.51 3.26
N SER A 181 9.83 -6.32 2.67
CA SER A 181 11.00 -5.48 2.97
C SER A 181 11.04 -5.22 4.47
N THR A 182 11.73 -6.08 5.17
CA THR A 182 11.99 -5.92 6.59
C THR A 182 13.27 -5.13 6.68
N ASP A 183 13.19 -3.97 7.30
CA ASP A 183 14.32 -3.10 7.66
C ASP A 183 15.38 -3.83 8.52
N SER A 184 15.16 -5.10 8.85
CA SER A 184 16.08 -5.90 9.66
C SER A 184 16.71 -7.01 8.82
N SER A 185 18.04 -7.03 8.79
CA SER A 185 18.86 -8.16 8.31
C SER A 185 18.79 -9.37 9.24
N ALA A 186 18.13 -9.26 10.39
CA ALA A 186 18.04 -10.29 11.38
C ALA A 186 17.02 -11.36 10.97
N GLN A 187 17.46 -12.62 10.97
CA GLN A 187 16.59 -13.77 10.80
C GLN A 187 16.33 -14.44 12.14
N GLY A 188 15.17 -15.05 12.29
CA GLY A 188 14.81 -15.80 13.48
C GLY A 188 13.74 -16.84 13.19
N ILE A 189 13.56 -17.74 14.15
CA ILE A 189 12.47 -18.71 14.08
C ILE A 189 11.18 -18.02 14.53
N CYS A 190 10.19 -17.98 13.64
CA CYS A 190 8.86 -17.45 13.97
C CYS A 190 8.21 -18.30 15.07
N LEU A 191 7.83 -17.67 16.18
CA LEU A 191 7.22 -18.37 17.33
C LEU A 191 5.79 -18.91 17.03
N VAL A 192 5.21 -18.53 15.90
CA VAL A 192 3.87 -18.99 15.46
C VAL A 192 3.99 -20.11 14.44
N SER A 193 4.81 -19.95 13.40
CA SER A 193 4.94 -20.94 12.32
C SER A 193 6.08 -21.96 12.53
N GLY A 194 7.10 -21.64 13.31
CA GLY A 194 8.31 -22.44 13.47
C GLY A 194 9.30 -22.32 12.30
N GLU A 195 9.01 -21.46 11.31
CA GLU A 195 9.87 -21.26 10.15
C GLU A 195 10.93 -20.20 10.41
N THR A 196 12.11 -20.34 9.79
CA THR A 196 13.14 -19.30 9.81
C THR A 196 12.79 -18.24 8.77
N GLN A 197 12.53 -17.03 9.24
CA GLN A 197 12.07 -15.90 8.42
C GLN A 197 12.78 -14.61 8.86
N PRO A 198 12.81 -13.57 8.00
CA PRO A 198 13.22 -12.24 8.42
C PRO A 198 12.28 -11.72 9.53
N ILE A 199 12.87 -11.13 10.58
CA ILE A 199 12.10 -10.61 11.71
C ILE A 199 11.57 -9.21 11.38
N ALA A 200 10.26 -9.04 11.44
CA ALA A 200 9.65 -7.72 11.28
C ALA A 200 9.98 -6.82 12.49
N ARG A 201 10.61 -5.68 12.24
CA ARG A 201 10.90 -4.70 13.31
C ARG A 201 9.63 -4.14 13.94
N LEU A 202 8.60 -3.90 13.13
CA LEU A 202 7.30 -3.38 13.54
C LEU A 202 6.20 -4.26 12.95
N HIS A 203 5.21 -4.61 13.75
CA HIS A 203 4.03 -5.29 13.27
C HIS A 203 2.98 -4.29 12.78
N PRO A 204 2.18 -4.65 11.76
CA PRO A 204 1.06 -3.83 11.30
C PRO A 204 0.04 -3.60 12.41
N ALA A 205 -0.54 -2.40 12.45
CA ALA A 205 -1.61 -2.09 13.37
C ALA A 205 -2.97 -2.57 12.81
N ILE A 206 -3.79 -3.19 13.65
CA ILE A 206 -5.15 -3.62 13.30
C ILE A 206 -6.07 -2.41 13.42
N LYS A 207 -6.67 -2.00 12.30
CA LYS A 207 -7.60 -0.86 12.23
C LYS A 207 -9.06 -1.33 12.41
N GLY A 208 -9.92 -0.40 12.81
CA GLY A 208 -11.36 -0.66 12.93
C GLY A 208 -11.78 -1.50 14.13
N VAL A 209 -10.90 -1.71 15.10
CA VAL A 209 -11.23 -2.39 16.35
C VAL A 209 -11.99 -1.41 17.24
N TRP A 210 -13.19 -1.79 17.68
CA TRP A 210 -14.02 -0.96 18.56
C TRP A 210 -13.31 -0.70 19.89
N GLY A 211 -13.28 0.55 20.32
CA GLY A 211 -12.59 0.97 21.54
C GLY A 211 -11.07 1.16 21.41
N ALA A 212 -10.48 0.84 20.24
CA ALA A 212 -9.06 1.09 19.95
C ALA A 212 -8.85 2.46 19.27
N GLN A 213 -7.58 2.87 19.17
CA GLN A 213 -7.21 4.11 18.47
C GLN A 213 -7.57 4.04 16.99
N THR A 214 -7.98 5.17 16.39
CA THR A 214 -8.31 5.27 14.96
C THR A 214 -7.12 4.97 14.04
N SER A 215 -5.90 5.23 14.51
CA SER A 215 -4.64 4.86 13.83
C SER A 215 -4.36 3.36 13.79
N GLY A 216 -5.09 2.58 14.60
CA GLY A 216 -4.97 1.15 14.76
C GLY A 216 -4.33 0.72 16.08
N ALA A 217 -4.61 -0.52 16.48
CA ALA A 217 -4.09 -1.17 17.67
C ALA A 217 -3.06 -2.25 17.31
N ASN A 218 -1.97 -2.33 18.07
CA ASN A 218 -0.96 -3.37 17.91
C ASN A 218 -1.23 -4.50 18.91
N ILE A 219 -1.12 -5.76 18.47
CA ILE A 219 -1.12 -6.93 19.36
C ILE A 219 0.29 -7.17 19.91
N VAL A 220 1.31 -6.97 19.05
CA VAL A 220 2.72 -7.08 19.41
C VAL A 220 3.39 -5.74 19.19
N SER A 221 3.99 -5.16 20.23
CA SER A 221 4.71 -3.89 20.14
C SER A 221 5.73 -3.77 21.26
N PHE A 222 6.97 -3.41 20.91
CA PHE A 222 8.09 -3.20 21.82
C PHE A 222 8.60 -1.76 21.67
N ASN A 223 7.85 -0.81 22.20
CA ASN A 223 8.12 0.62 22.07
C ASN A 223 8.72 1.26 23.33
N GLN A 224 9.05 0.49 24.34
CA GLN A 224 9.68 0.96 25.59
C GLN A 224 10.84 0.07 25.99
N ARG A 225 11.87 0.64 26.60
CA ARG A 225 13.06 -0.08 27.08
C ARG A 225 12.72 -1.21 28.06
N ALA A 226 11.66 -1.05 28.84
CA ALA A 226 11.17 -2.10 29.75
C ALA A 226 10.73 -3.39 29.07
N PHE A 227 10.47 -3.36 27.74
CA PHE A 227 10.07 -4.53 26.98
C PHE A 227 11.28 -5.23 26.29
N GLU A 228 12.46 -4.65 26.43
CA GLU A 228 13.69 -5.21 25.84
C GLU A 228 14.28 -6.29 26.74
N SER A 229 14.82 -7.33 26.13
CA SER A 229 15.42 -8.45 26.83
C SER A 229 16.65 -8.98 26.09
N TYR A 230 17.48 -9.73 26.79
CA TYR A 230 18.67 -10.39 26.23
C TYR A 230 19.61 -9.45 25.45
N GLY A 231 19.74 -8.20 25.90
CA GLY A 231 20.62 -7.21 25.24
C GLY A 231 20.15 -6.74 23.87
N LYS A 232 18.89 -6.94 23.52
CA LYS A 232 18.31 -6.52 22.23
C LYS A 232 17.75 -5.07 22.32
N GLU A 233 18.56 -4.15 22.81
CA GLU A 233 18.17 -2.75 22.95
C GLU A 233 17.89 -2.12 21.58
N GLY A 234 16.75 -1.40 21.47
CA GLY A 234 16.31 -0.74 20.24
C GLY A 234 15.88 -1.67 19.09
N ARG A 235 15.93 -2.98 19.28
CA ARG A 235 15.62 -3.97 18.22
C ARG A 235 14.16 -4.35 18.13
N GLN A 236 13.31 -3.71 18.88
CA GLN A 236 11.84 -3.83 18.84
C GLN A 236 11.32 -5.26 18.60
N GLY A 237 10.84 -5.59 17.39
CA GLY A 237 10.27 -6.90 17.05
C GLY A 237 11.22 -8.09 17.20
N GLU A 238 12.54 -7.87 17.20
CA GLU A 238 13.50 -8.94 17.48
C GLU A 238 13.39 -9.50 18.91
N ASN A 239 12.69 -8.81 19.81
CA ASN A 239 12.41 -9.31 21.16
C ASN A 239 11.34 -10.41 21.18
N ALA A 240 10.48 -10.48 20.16
CA ALA A 240 9.53 -11.58 19.97
C ALA A 240 9.29 -11.78 18.46
N PRO A 241 10.09 -12.62 17.79
CA PRO A 241 9.95 -12.91 16.37
C PRO A 241 8.65 -13.70 16.12
N VAL A 242 7.71 -13.05 15.42
CA VAL A 242 6.42 -13.64 15.02
C VAL A 242 6.05 -13.21 13.61
#